data_77f993651bc8c1aba00c3c16aedced1d
#
_entry.id   77f993651bc8c1aba00c3c16aedced1d
#
_cell.length_a   1.000
_cell.length_b   1.000
_cell.length_c   1.000
_cell.angle_alpha   90.00
_cell.angle_beta   90.00
_cell.angle_gamma   90.00
#
_symmetry.space_group_name_H-M   'P 1'
#
loop_
_entity.id
_entity.type
_entity.pdbx_description
1 polymer ?
#
loop_
_entity_poly.entity_id
_entity_poly.type
_entity_poly.pdbx_seq_one_letter_code
_entity_poly.pdbx_strand_id
1 'polypeptide(L)'
;MCIRDRATTYYKENYQPSERHPEPYCIAAVNVTAADSEQEAVEETRIVHRNRVRAFMGRRGTMLSDDQLDAVVNSHQGRQITDMLRYTAKGTGEQVAEYLEAFQKLAKADELMISLQSGSHDATLRNMEILAGSWGM
;
A
#
# COMPACT_ATOMS: atom_id res chain seq x y z
N MET A 1 -6.82 -5.12 -17.01
CA MET A 1 -5.47 -5.69 -16.77
C MET A 1 -4.55 -4.59 -16.30
N CYS A 2 -4.01 -4.71 -15.12
CA CYS A 2 -3.11 -3.71 -14.52
C CYS A 2 -1.72 -3.81 -15.19
N ILE A 3 -0.97 -2.70 -15.22
CA ILE A 3 0.42 -2.68 -15.72
C ILE A 3 1.27 -3.72 -14.98
N ARG A 4 1.02 -3.93 -13.70
CA ARG A 4 1.73 -4.89 -12.85
C ARG A 4 1.52 -6.34 -13.29
N ASP A 5 0.29 -6.74 -13.63
CA ASP A 5 -0.02 -8.10 -14.08
C ASP A 5 0.68 -8.41 -15.39
N ARG A 6 0.75 -7.42 -16.28
CA ARG A 6 1.48 -7.51 -17.54
C ARG A 6 2.99 -7.66 -17.31
N ALA A 7 3.56 -6.87 -16.39
CA ALA A 7 4.98 -6.91 -16.09
C ALA A 7 5.39 -8.27 -15.50
N THR A 8 4.64 -8.80 -14.54
CA THR A 8 4.93 -10.11 -13.92
C THR A 8 4.77 -11.24 -14.93
N THR A 9 3.70 -11.20 -15.74
CA THR A 9 3.49 -12.19 -16.79
C THR A 9 4.63 -12.16 -17.81
N TYR A 10 4.99 -10.98 -18.30
CA TYR A 10 6.11 -10.80 -19.24
C TYR A 10 7.42 -11.32 -18.65
N TYR A 11 7.71 -11.01 -17.39
CA TYR A 11 8.91 -11.49 -16.70
C TYR A 11 8.95 -13.02 -16.65
N LYS A 12 7.87 -13.67 -16.23
CA LYS A 12 7.80 -15.14 -16.11
C LYS A 12 7.87 -15.84 -17.47
N GLU A 13 7.24 -15.29 -18.51
CA GLU A 13 7.25 -15.84 -19.86
C GLU A 13 8.60 -15.70 -20.57
N ASN A 14 9.38 -14.68 -20.23
CA ASN A 14 10.69 -14.41 -20.84
C ASN A 14 11.86 -14.71 -19.91
N TYR A 15 11.61 -15.39 -18.80
CA TYR A 15 12.66 -15.74 -17.84
C TYR A 15 13.66 -16.70 -18.44
N GLN A 16 14.96 -16.40 -18.24
CA GLN A 16 16.04 -17.29 -18.66
C GLN A 16 16.65 -17.95 -17.42
N PRO A 17 16.45 -19.26 -17.24
CA PRO A 17 16.99 -20.00 -16.10
C PRO A 17 18.52 -19.97 -16.04
N SER A 18 19.06 -19.96 -14.82
CA SER A 18 20.49 -20.14 -14.55
C SER A 18 20.68 -21.25 -13.52
N GLU A 19 21.91 -21.73 -13.36
CA GLU A 19 22.22 -22.75 -12.36
C GLU A 19 21.83 -22.32 -10.93
N ARG A 20 22.03 -21.04 -10.62
CA ARG A 20 21.69 -20.46 -9.29
C ARG A 20 20.21 -20.18 -9.10
N HIS A 21 19.51 -19.84 -10.18
CA HIS A 21 18.09 -19.48 -10.19
C HIS A 21 17.38 -20.21 -11.33
N PRO A 22 16.99 -21.48 -11.12
CA PRO A 22 16.36 -22.29 -12.17
C PRO A 22 14.95 -21.85 -12.53
N GLU A 23 14.24 -21.18 -11.61
CA GLU A 23 12.86 -20.72 -11.78
C GLU A 23 12.72 -19.23 -11.53
N PRO A 24 11.74 -18.55 -12.18
CA PRO A 24 11.46 -17.15 -11.91
C PRO A 24 10.86 -16.98 -10.51
N TYR A 25 11.27 -15.94 -9.80
CA TYR A 25 10.74 -15.57 -8.49
C TYR A 25 10.32 -14.10 -8.49
N CYS A 26 9.08 -13.83 -8.09
CA CYS A 26 8.49 -12.50 -8.14
C CYS A 26 8.08 -12.03 -6.74
N ILE A 27 8.63 -10.89 -6.32
CA ILE A 27 8.21 -10.18 -5.11
C ILE A 27 7.35 -8.99 -5.53
N ALA A 28 6.12 -8.91 -5.05
CA ALA A 28 5.24 -7.78 -5.32
C ALA A 28 5.08 -6.90 -4.07
N ALA A 29 5.31 -5.60 -4.24
CA ALA A 29 5.12 -4.64 -3.17
C ALA A 29 3.66 -4.18 -3.07
N VAL A 30 3.15 -4.10 -1.85
CA VAL A 30 1.79 -3.65 -1.54
C VAL A 30 1.77 -2.84 -0.24
N ASN A 31 0.97 -1.78 -0.20
CA ASN A 31 0.78 -0.98 0.99
C ASN A 31 -0.28 -1.60 1.91
N VAL A 32 -0.13 -1.42 3.21
CA VAL A 32 -1.11 -1.88 4.21
C VAL A 32 -1.43 -0.77 5.21
N THR A 33 -2.73 -0.56 5.43
CA THR A 33 -3.28 0.29 6.49
C THR A 33 -4.34 -0.54 7.23
N ALA A 34 -3.90 -1.32 8.21
CA ALA A 34 -4.77 -2.11 9.07
C ALA A 34 -5.05 -1.36 10.37
N ALA A 35 -6.30 -1.41 10.83
CA ALA A 35 -6.75 -0.81 12.08
C ALA A 35 -7.75 -1.74 12.80
N ASP A 36 -8.12 -1.39 14.03
CA ASP A 36 -9.05 -2.18 14.83
C ASP A 36 -10.50 -2.12 14.31
N SER A 37 -10.81 -1.07 13.56
CA SER A 37 -12.11 -0.91 12.89
C SER A 37 -11.93 -0.34 11.48
N GLU A 38 -12.95 -0.54 10.64
CA GLU A 38 -13.00 0.04 9.31
C GLU A 38 -12.97 1.58 9.35
N GLN A 39 -13.65 2.18 10.32
CA GLN A 39 -13.68 3.63 10.50
C GLN A 39 -12.28 4.18 10.86
N GLU A 40 -11.56 3.50 11.74
CA GLU A 40 -10.17 3.88 12.07
C GLU A 40 -9.25 3.73 10.88
N ALA A 41 -9.40 2.68 10.08
CA ALA A 41 -8.62 2.49 8.85
C ALA A 41 -8.88 3.61 7.82
N VAL A 42 -10.11 4.10 7.71
CA VAL A 42 -10.46 5.24 6.86
C VAL A 42 -9.77 6.51 7.36
N GLU A 43 -9.79 6.78 8.67
CA GLU A 43 -9.15 7.96 9.24
C GLU A 43 -7.62 7.88 9.10
N GLU A 44 -7.00 6.74 9.36
CA GLU A 44 -5.57 6.53 9.13
C GLU A 44 -5.19 6.77 7.65
N THR A 45 -6.00 6.27 6.73
CA THR A 45 -5.81 6.51 5.28
C THR A 45 -5.83 8.00 4.96
N ARG A 46 -6.75 8.75 5.58
CA ARG A 46 -6.86 10.20 5.42
C ARG A 46 -5.60 10.92 5.91
N ILE A 47 -5.11 10.54 7.08
CA ILE A 47 -3.87 11.09 7.65
C ILE A 47 -2.67 10.78 6.73
N VAL A 48 -2.57 9.55 6.24
CA VAL A 48 -1.52 9.13 5.30
C VAL A 48 -1.56 9.96 4.01
N HIS A 49 -2.73 10.19 3.44
CA HIS A 49 -2.90 11.00 2.25
C HIS A 49 -2.46 12.47 2.49
N ARG A 50 -2.87 13.07 3.62
CA ARG A 50 -2.41 14.41 4.02
C ARG A 50 -0.89 14.48 4.13
N ASN A 51 -0.29 13.51 4.81
CA ASN A 51 1.16 13.45 5.00
C ASN A 51 1.90 13.29 3.67
N ARG A 52 1.36 12.50 2.74
CA ARG A 52 1.92 12.33 1.41
C ARG A 52 1.90 13.63 0.62
N VAL A 53 0.75 14.31 0.59
CA VAL A 53 0.61 15.62 -0.05
C VAL A 53 1.53 16.65 0.60
N ARG A 54 1.57 16.70 1.94
CA ARG A 54 2.46 17.59 2.69
C ARG A 54 3.91 17.39 2.29
N ALA A 55 4.37 16.15 2.20
CA ALA A 55 5.74 15.82 1.80
C ALA A 55 6.04 16.27 0.36
N PHE A 56 5.11 16.09 -0.56
CA PHE A 56 5.26 16.52 -1.96
C PHE A 56 5.31 18.04 -2.12
N MET A 57 4.58 18.79 -1.29
CA MET A 57 4.56 20.25 -1.32
C MET A 57 5.76 20.88 -0.58
N GLY A 58 6.57 20.08 0.12
CA GLY A 58 7.73 20.55 0.87
C GLY A 58 7.38 21.64 1.88
N ARG A 59 8.14 22.73 1.93
CA ARG A 59 7.92 23.86 2.85
C ARG A 59 6.48 24.40 2.81
N ARG A 60 5.84 24.44 1.64
CA ARG A 60 4.46 24.93 1.51
C ARG A 60 3.50 24.01 2.23
N GLY A 61 3.69 22.70 2.14
CA GLY A 61 2.82 21.71 2.78
C GLY A 61 2.84 21.81 4.31
N THR A 62 3.98 22.19 4.93
CA THR A 62 4.07 22.33 6.39
C THR A 62 3.32 23.53 6.93
N MET A 63 2.95 24.49 6.07
CA MET A 63 2.22 25.71 6.45
C MET A 63 0.69 25.56 6.28
N LEU A 64 0.22 24.46 5.72
CA LEU A 64 -1.19 24.22 5.47
C LEU A 64 -1.85 23.57 6.69
N SER A 65 -3.09 23.99 6.98
CA SER A 65 -3.96 23.31 7.94
C SER A 65 -4.44 21.97 7.36
N ASP A 66 -4.99 21.11 8.23
CA ASP A 66 -5.54 19.84 7.80
C ASP A 66 -6.69 19.99 6.79
N ASP A 67 -7.57 20.98 6.99
CA ASP A 67 -8.66 21.28 6.04
C ASP A 67 -8.12 21.72 4.67
N GLN A 68 -7.07 22.53 4.66
CA GLN A 68 -6.39 22.93 3.43
C GLN A 68 -5.72 21.74 2.73
N LEU A 69 -5.11 20.84 3.50
CA LEU A 69 -4.54 19.60 2.96
C LEU A 69 -5.61 18.68 2.38
N ASP A 70 -6.75 18.55 3.04
CA ASP A 70 -7.89 17.78 2.51
C ASP A 70 -8.40 18.35 1.18
N ALA A 71 -8.47 19.67 1.08
CA ALA A 71 -8.84 20.32 -0.17
C ALA A 71 -7.82 20.00 -1.30
N VAL A 72 -6.53 19.99 -0.98
CA VAL A 72 -5.49 19.60 -1.94
C VAL A 72 -5.59 18.11 -2.30
N VAL A 73 -5.77 17.22 -1.32
CA VAL A 73 -5.96 15.77 -1.57
C VAL A 73 -7.12 15.52 -2.54
N ASN A 74 -8.22 16.24 -2.39
CA ASN A 74 -9.41 16.12 -3.24
C ASN A 74 -9.27 16.82 -4.61
N SER A 75 -8.22 17.59 -4.84
CA SER A 75 -7.93 18.22 -6.12
C SER A 75 -7.41 17.21 -7.16
N HIS A 76 -7.38 17.60 -8.43
CA HIS A 76 -6.79 16.76 -9.48
C HIS A 76 -5.31 16.42 -9.21
N GLN A 77 -4.52 17.41 -8.79
CA GLN A 77 -3.12 17.21 -8.45
C GLN A 77 -2.92 16.31 -7.23
N GLY A 78 -3.74 16.51 -6.20
CA GLY A 78 -3.72 15.67 -4.99
C GLY A 78 -4.05 14.21 -5.30
N ARG A 79 -5.02 13.95 -6.16
CA ARG A 79 -5.35 12.60 -6.62
C ARG A 79 -4.20 11.93 -7.37
N GLN A 80 -3.44 12.67 -8.17
CA GLN A 80 -2.23 12.12 -8.81
C GLN A 80 -1.19 11.68 -7.78
N ILE A 81 -1.03 12.44 -6.69
CA ILE A 81 -0.11 12.09 -5.60
C ILE A 81 -0.63 10.86 -4.85
N THR A 82 -1.91 10.80 -4.50
CA THR A 82 -2.49 9.68 -3.75
C THR A 82 -2.65 8.41 -4.59
N ASP A 83 -2.69 8.53 -5.92
CA ASP A 83 -2.66 7.39 -6.83
C ASP A 83 -1.39 6.52 -6.69
N MET A 84 -0.31 7.08 -6.14
CA MET A 84 0.88 6.31 -5.77
C MET A 84 0.59 5.28 -4.67
N LEU A 85 -0.48 5.49 -3.89
CA LEU A 85 -0.96 4.60 -2.83
C LEU A 85 -2.16 3.75 -3.27
N ARG A 86 -2.41 3.62 -4.56
CA ARG A 86 -3.56 2.89 -5.12
C ARG A 86 -3.65 1.45 -4.63
N TYR A 87 -2.51 0.76 -4.57
CA TYR A 87 -2.46 -0.62 -4.10
C TYR A 87 -2.20 -0.66 -2.60
N THR A 88 -3.24 -0.35 -1.85
CA THR A 88 -3.24 -0.38 -0.38
C THR A 88 -4.35 -1.31 0.10
N ALA A 89 -3.97 -2.36 0.82
CA ALA A 89 -4.89 -3.14 1.63
C ALA A 89 -5.25 -2.30 2.86
N LYS A 90 -6.52 -1.91 3.00
CA LYS A 90 -7.00 -1.08 4.11
C LYS A 90 -8.25 -1.64 4.74
N GLY A 91 -8.36 -1.51 6.04
CA GLY A 91 -9.50 -1.99 6.81
C GLY A 91 -9.10 -2.73 8.08
N THR A 92 -9.98 -3.59 8.53
CA THR A 92 -9.70 -4.54 9.62
C THR A 92 -8.70 -5.60 9.18
N GLY A 93 -8.16 -6.35 10.12
CA GLY A 93 -7.23 -7.44 9.82
C GLY A 93 -7.78 -8.45 8.82
N GLU A 94 -9.06 -8.81 8.94
CA GLU A 94 -9.75 -9.72 8.01
C GLU A 94 -9.84 -9.15 6.60
N GLN A 95 -10.26 -7.90 6.46
CA GLN A 95 -10.36 -7.20 5.18
C GLN A 95 -8.98 -7.06 4.51
N VAL A 96 -7.95 -6.78 5.29
CA VAL A 96 -6.57 -6.68 4.80
C VAL A 96 -6.07 -8.04 4.32
N ALA A 97 -6.30 -9.11 5.08
CA ALA A 97 -5.90 -10.47 4.69
C ALA A 97 -6.57 -10.89 3.38
N GLU A 98 -7.87 -10.67 3.24
CA GLU A 98 -8.62 -10.95 2.01
C GLU A 98 -8.06 -10.20 0.80
N TYR A 99 -7.78 -8.89 0.97
CA TYR A 99 -7.18 -8.09 -0.09
C TYR A 99 -5.79 -8.62 -0.50
N LEU A 100 -4.94 -8.96 0.47
CA LEU A 100 -3.59 -9.45 0.20
C LEU A 100 -3.58 -10.78 -0.53
N GLU A 101 -4.49 -11.70 -0.18
CA GLU A 101 -4.64 -12.96 -0.91
C GLU A 101 -5.07 -12.75 -2.36
N ALA A 102 -6.06 -11.90 -2.59
CA ALA A 102 -6.51 -11.55 -3.93
C ALA A 102 -5.41 -10.85 -4.74
N PHE A 103 -4.68 -9.94 -4.09
CA PHE A 103 -3.57 -9.22 -4.71
C PHE A 103 -2.42 -10.16 -5.09
N GLN A 104 -2.03 -11.09 -4.23
CA GLN A 104 -0.98 -12.06 -4.49
C GLN A 104 -1.32 -12.95 -5.71
N LYS A 105 -2.56 -13.44 -5.76
CA LYS A 105 -3.06 -14.24 -6.88
C LYS A 105 -3.05 -13.44 -8.19
N LEU A 106 -3.56 -12.22 -8.17
CA LEU A 106 -3.62 -11.35 -9.34
C LEU A 106 -2.22 -10.97 -9.84
N ALA A 107 -1.32 -10.63 -8.93
CA ALA A 107 0.06 -10.28 -9.25
C ALA A 107 0.92 -11.50 -9.63
N LYS A 108 0.42 -12.71 -9.44
CA LYS A 108 1.19 -13.97 -9.59
C LYS A 108 2.51 -13.93 -8.81
N ALA A 109 2.47 -13.32 -7.62
CA ALA A 109 3.65 -13.11 -6.79
C ALA A 109 3.93 -14.32 -5.91
N ASP A 110 5.20 -14.67 -5.81
CA ASP A 110 5.68 -15.73 -4.93
C ASP A 110 5.81 -15.21 -3.49
N GLU A 111 6.07 -13.90 -3.34
CA GLU A 111 6.22 -13.21 -2.07
C GLU A 111 5.62 -11.81 -2.13
N LEU A 112 5.12 -11.31 -0.99
CA LEU A 112 4.67 -9.93 -0.84
C LEU A 112 5.65 -9.12 0.02
N MET A 113 6.04 -7.96 -0.49
CA MET A 113 6.77 -6.96 0.29
C MET A 113 5.77 -5.94 0.83
N ILE A 114 5.58 -5.93 2.15
CA ILE A 114 4.61 -5.05 2.80
C ILE A 114 5.24 -3.70 3.14
N SER A 115 4.58 -2.63 2.72
CA SER A 115 4.89 -1.26 3.14
C SER A 115 3.76 -0.74 4.03
N LEU A 116 4.02 -0.64 5.33
CA LEU A 116 3.03 -0.15 6.28
C LEU A 116 2.79 1.36 6.09
N GLN A 117 1.55 1.74 5.94
CA GLN A 117 1.12 3.13 5.76
C GLN A 117 0.31 3.55 6.98
N SER A 118 0.87 4.45 7.79
CA SER A 118 0.23 4.93 9.02
C SER A 118 0.63 6.37 9.30
N GLY A 119 -0.18 7.08 10.08
CA GLY A 119 0.01 8.49 10.39
C GLY A 119 1.00 8.75 11.53
N SER A 120 1.31 7.74 12.35
CA SER A 120 2.19 7.84 13.51
C SER A 120 2.95 6.54 13.74
N HIS A 121 3.97 6.61 14.62
CA HIS A 121 4.73 5.43 15.02
C HIS A 121 3.84 4.38 15.72
N ASP A 122 3.00 4.81 16.67
CA ASP A 122 2.12 3.90 17.40
C ASP A 122 1.09 3.24 16.48
N ALA A 123 0.54 4.00 15.53
CA ALA A 123 -0.34 3.47 14.50
C ALA A 123 0.39 2.46 13.58
N THR A 124 1.67 2.68 13.30
CA THR A 124 2.50 1.72 12.53
C THR A 124 2.69 0.42 13.29
N LEU A 125 3.00 0.47 14.58
CA LEU A 125 3.13 -0.74 15.41
C LEU A 125 1.81 -1.50 15.48
N ARG A 126 0.70 -0.79 15.68
CA ARG A 126 -0.63 -1.42 15.71
C ARG A 126 -1.02 -2.05 14.38
N ASN A 127 -0.76 -1.36 13.27
CA ASN A 127 -0.95 -1.87 11.91
C ASN A 127 -0.17 -3.20 11.71
N MET A 128 1.08 -3.24 12.16
CA MET A 128 1.92 -4.45 12.10
C MET A 128 1.35 -5.60 12.92
N GLU A 129 0.92 -5.34 14.16
CA GLU A 129 0.31 -6.35 15.05
C GLU A 129 -0.97 -6.95 14.44
N ILE A 130 -1.85 -6.10 13.92
CA ILE A 130 -3.09 -6.52 13.27
C ILE A 130 -2.80 -7.37 12.03
N LEU A 131 -1.87 -6.92 11.20
CA LEU A 131 -1.45 -7.67 10.01
C LEU A 131 -0.88 -9.04 10.39
N ALA A 132 0.06 -9.08 11.33
CA ALA A 132 0.67 -10.32 11.77
C ALA A 132 -0.36 -11.33 12.32
N GLY A 133 -1.30 -10.86 13.13
CA GLY A 133 -2.38 -11.70 13.67
C GLY A 133 -3.35 -12.22 12.61
N SER A 134 -3.59 -11.46 11.55
CA SER A 134 -4.56 -11.79 10.50
C SER A 134 -3.96 -12.61 9.36
N TRP A 135 -2.68 -12.44 9.08
CA TRP A 135 -1.97 -13.14 7.99
C TRP A 135 -1.32 -14.47 8.45
N GLY A 136 -1.45 -14.83 9.73
CA GLY A 136 -0.91 -16.07 10.26
C GLY A 136 0.62 -16.08 10.46
N MET A 137 1.18 -14.92 10.70
CA MET A 137 2.59 -14.75 11.05
C MET A 137 2.82 -14.84 12.56
#